data_2d6eb91b3a1628c9cc71d0a4a07face9
#
_entry.id   2d6eb91b3a1628c9cc71d0a4a07face9
#
_cell.length_a   1.000
_cell.length_b   1.000
_cell.length_c   1.000
_cell.angle_alpha   90.00
_cell.angle_beta   90.00
_cell.angle_gamma   90.00
#
_symmetry.space_group_name_H-M   'P 1'
#
loop_
_entity.id
_entity.type
_entity.pdbx_description
1 polymer ?
#
loop_
_entity_poly.entity_id
_entity_poly.type
_entity_poly.pdbx_seq_one_letter_code
_entity_poly.pdbx_strand_id
1 'polypeptide(L)'
;MTIQEEDGVHRLACLELLGGNHLATYSAELPGLAGWVSCHPLRPSPRGGDLYYLSACSHGVIARVALADVAGHGEVVSSAAVRLHDALLQYVDDWDQSTLIRQLN
;
A
#
# COMPACT_ATOMS: atom_id res chain seq x y z
N MET A 1 2.05 6.85 14.79
CA MET A 1 1.70 8.21 14.37
C MET A 1 0.45 8.21 13.53
N THR A 2 -0.37 9.16 13.70
CA THR A 2 -1.57 9.27 12.94
C THR A 2 -1.35 10.09 11.68
N ILE A 3 -2.16 9.83 10.69
CA ILE A 3 -2.30 10.69 9.54
C ILE A 3 -2.71 12.08 10.03
N GLN A 4 -2.27 13.08 9.34
CA GLN A 4 -2.58 14.45 9.73
C GLN A 4 -4.04 14.73 9.48
N GLU A 5 -4.82 14.53 10.51
CA GLU A 5 -6.26 14.65 10.38
C GLU A 5 -6.69 16.07 10.08
N GLU A 6 -5.89 17.02 10.51
CA GLU A 6 -6.28 18.41 10.32
C GLU A 6 -6.51 18.74 8.86
N ASP A 7 -5.64 18.23 8.01
CA ASP A 7 -5.83 18.43 6.58
C ASP A 7 -6.15 17.15 5.85
N GLY A 8 -6.08 16.00 6.55
CA GLY A 8 -6.45 14.72 5.98
C GLY A 8 -5.60 14.29 4.79
N VAL A 9 -4.39 14.83 4.68
CA VAL A 9 -3.53 14.55 3.53
C VAL A 9 -2.20 14.02 4.00
N HIS A 10 -1.82 12.86 3.49
CA HIS A 10 -0.50 12.28 3.72
C HIS A 10 0.32 12.43 2.45
N ARG A 11 1.41 13.19 2.54
CA ARG A 11 2.35 13.32 1.42
C ARG A 11 3.44 12.29 1.59
N LEU A 12 3.58 11.40 0.61
CA LEU A 12 4.53 10.31 0.71
C LEU A 12 5.96 10.81 0.56
N ALA A 13 6.80 10.38 1.49
CA ALA A 13 8.23 10.60 1.40
C ALA A 13 8.86 9.57 0.48
N CYS A 14 10.06 9.88 0.00
CA CYS A 14 10.81 8.95 -0.83
C CYS A 14 11.10 7.67 -0.05
N LEU A 15 10.90 6.52 -0.68
CA LEU A 15 11.07 5.19 -0.10
C LEU A 15 10.02 4.83 0.95
N GLU A 16 9.04 5.67 1.13
CA GLU A 16 7.95 5.36 2.05
C GLU A 16 6.99 4.38 1.39
N LEU A 17 6.53 3.41 2.17
CA LEU A 17 5.51 2.47 1.75
C LEU A 17 4.34 2.61 2.71
N LEU A 18 3.19 3.01 2.18
CA LEU A 18 1.99 3.28 2.98
C LEU A 18 0.91 2.32 2.54
N GLY A 19 0.25 1.69 3.50
CA GLY A 19 -0.88 0.84 3.15
C GLY A 19 -1.08 -0.32 4.08
N GLY A 20 -1.86 -1.27 3.61
CA GLY A 20 -2.20 -2.46 4.38
C GLY A 20 -3.59 -2.96 4.08
N ASN A 21 -4.22 -3.60 5.08
CA ASN A 21 -5.54 -4.20 4.92
C ASN A 21 -6.45 -3.95 6.10
N HIS A 22 -6.20 -2.90 6.87
CA HIS A 22 -7.04 -2.55 8.02
C HIS A 22 -7.81 -1.27 7.71
N LEU A 23 -8.74 -0.93 8.58
CA LEU A 23 -9.61 0.23 8.40
C LEU A 23 -8.78 1.50 8.25
N ALA A 24 -9.03 2.24 7.18
CA ALA A 24 -8.32 3.48 6.92
C ALA A 24 -9.12 4.37 5.99
N THR A 25 -9.05 5.68 6.22
CA THR A 25 -9.65 6.68 5.34
C THR A 25 -8.79 7.93 5.39
N TYR A 26 -8.19 8.30 4.27
CA TYR A 26 -7.35 9.49 4.21
C TYR A 26 -7.05 9.85 2.76
N SER A 27 -6.52 11.05 2.56
CA SER A 27 -6.00 11.48 1.27
C SER A 27 -4.50 11.27 1.21
N ALA A 28 -3.97 11.00 0.02
CA ALA A 28 -2.55 10.79 -0.18
C ALA A 28 -2.08 11.55 -1.40
N GLU A 29 -0.88 12.11 -1.31
CA GLU A 29 -0.21 12.75 -2.43
C GLU A 29 1.06 11.99 -2.75
N LEU A 30 1.20 11.62 -4.01
CA LEU A 30 2.36 10.96 -4.57
C LEU A 30 2.88 11.82 -5.72
N PRO A 31 4.08 11.56 -6.22
CA PRO A 31 4.57 12.29 -7.38
C PRO A 31 3.60 12.16 -8.56
N GLY A 32 3.07 13.29 -9.00
CA GLY A 32 2.15 13.34 -10.13
C GLY A 32 0.74 12.82 -9.88
N LEU A 33 0.44 12.44 -8.64
CA LEU A 33 -0.87 11.87 -8.31
C LEU A 33 -1.38 12.44 -7.01
N ALA A 34 -2.69 12.57 -6.91
CA ALA A 34 -3.37 12.77 -5.64
C ALA A 34 -4.51 11.77 -5.59
N GLY A 35 -4.69 11.14 -4.44
CA GLY A 35 -5.67 10.10 -4.32
C GLY A 35 -6.34 10.09 -2.96
N TRP A 36 -7.33 9.26 -2.86
CA TRP A 36 -8.06 9.05 -1.63
C TRP A 36 -8.10 7.57 -1.35
N VAL A 37 -7.78 7.21 -0.11
CA VAL A 37 -7.82 5.83 0.34
C VAL A 37 -9.04 5.62 1.21
N SER A 38 -9.75 4.53 0.94
CA SER A 38 -10.85 4.10 1.80
C SER A 38 -10.79 2.57 1.85
N CYS A 39 -10.50 2.05 3.02
CA CYS A 39 -10.35 0.61 3.23
C CYS A 39 -11.23 0.20 4.40
N HIS A 40 -12.21 -0.67 4.13
CA HIS A 40 -13.19 -1.08 5.11
C HIS A 40 -13.27 -2.60 5.16
N PRO A 41 -12.52 -3.24 6.08
CA PRO A 41 -12.61 -4.70 6.22
C PRO A 41 -14.01 -5.14 6.60
N LEU A 42 -14.37 -6.34 6.16
CA LEU A 42 -15.65 -6.93 6.52
C LEU A 42 -15.65 -7.28 7.98
N ARG A 43 -16.64 -6.77 8.70
CA ARG A 43 -16.77 -7.05 10.12
C ARG A 43 -17.11 -8.53 10.35
N PRO A 44 -16.68 -9.09 11.47
CA PRO A 44 -16.02 -8.46 12.61
C PRO A 44 -14.50 -8.44 12.52
N SER A 45 -13.93 -8.88 11.41
CA SER A 45 -12.49 -8.96 11.28
C SER A 45 -11.88 -7.56 11.20
N PRO A 46 -10.78 -7.28 11.93
CA PRO A 46 -10.10 -6.00 11.81
C PRO A 46 -9.28 -5.88 10.53
N ARG A 47 -9.08 -6.98 9.80
CA ARG A 47 -8.31 -7.01 8.56
C ARG A 47 -9.09 -7.72 7.48
N GLY A 48 -8.96 -7.22 6.26
CA GLY A 48 -9.65 -7.78 5.12
C GLY A 48 -8.73 -8.50 4.17
N GLY A 49 -9.32 -9.08 3.12
CA GLY A 49 -8.57 -9.74 2.05
C GLY A 49 -8.05 -8.78 1.01
N ASP A 50 -8.57 -7.57 0.97
CA ASP A 50 -8.10 -6.55 0.02
C ASP A 50 -6.96 -5.79 0.64
N LEU A 51 -5.90 -5.63 -0.14
CA LEU A 51 -4.69 -4.94 0.28
C LEU A 51 -4.42 -3.80 -0.67
N TYR A 52 -3.85 -2.73 -0.14
CA TYR A 52 -3.36 -1.66 -0.98
C TYR A 52 -2.01 -1.18 -0.45
N TYR A 53 -1.17 -0.71 -1.35
CA TYR A 53 0.07 -0.06 -0.97
C TYR A 53 0.37 1.08 -1.92
N LEU A 54 0.90 2.16 -1.38
CA LEU A 54 1.31 3.35 -2.11
C LEU A 54 2.78 3.60 -1.81
N SER A 55 3.55 3.93 -2.83
CA SER A 55 4.95 4.28 -2.61
C SER A 55 5.39 5.38 -3.56
N ALA A 56 6.44 6.08 -3.15
CA ALA A 56 7.05 7.13 -3.94
C ALA A 56 8.55 6.98 -3.86
N CYS A 57 9.24 7.16 -4.99
CA CYS A 57 10.68 6.98 -5.01
C CYS A 57 11.33 7.66 -6.20
N SER A 58 12.65 7.42 -6.38
CA SER A 58 13.48 8.00 -7.43
C SER A 58 13.38 9.51 -7.45
N HIS A 59 13.58 10.12 -6.30
CA HIS A 59 13.58 11.58 -6.16
C HIS A 59 12.27 12.21 -6.64
N GLY A 60 11.17 11.52 -6.38
CA GLY A 60 9.85 12.04 -6.72
C GLY A 60 9.42 11.76 -8.16
N VAL A 61 10.06 10.82 -8.82
CA VAL A 61 9.72 10.49 -10.21
C VAL A 61 8.77 9.30 -10.29
N ILE A 62 8.89 8.35 -9.36
CA ILE A 62 8.07 7.14 -9.40
C ILE A 62 6.97 7.24 -8.36
N ALA A 63 5.74 7.01 -8.78
CA ALA A 63 4.62 6.77 -7.90
C ALA A 63 4.06 5.40 -8.24
N ARG A 64 3.84 4.57 -7.22
CA ARG A 64 3.34 3.22 -7.43
C ARG A 64 2.11 3.00 -6.57
N VAL A 65 1.07 2.46 -7.19
CA VAL A 65 -0.14 2.04 -6.50
C VAL A 65 -0.29 0.55 -6.74
N ALA A 66 -0.39 -0.21 -5.67
CA ALA A 66 -0.59 -1.65 -5.75
C ALA A 66 -1.88 -2.02 -5.06
N LEU A 67 -2.70 -2.80 -5.73
CA LEU A 67 -3.94 -3.34 -5.17
C LEU A 67 -3.87 -4.85 -5.31
N ALA A 68 -4.30 -5.54 -4.27
CA ALA A 68 -4.31 -7.00 -4.28
C ALA A 68 -5.54 -7.50 -3.56
N ASP A 69 -6.08 -8.60 -4.05
CA ASP A 69 -7.22 -9.28 -3.45
C ASP A 69 -6.75 -10.69 -3.10
N VAL A 70 -6.72 -10.99 -1.82
CA VAL A 70 -6.21 -12.27 -1.34
C VAL A 70 -7.37 -13.17 -0.97
N ALA A 71 -7.42 -14.35 -1.58
CA ALA A 71 -8.45 -15.33 -1.25
C ALA A 71 -8.21 -15.88 0.16
N GLY A 72 -9.29 -16.08 0.91
CA GLY A 72 -9.21 -16.65 2.24
C GLY A 72 -9.36 -15.60 3.33
N HIS A 73 -8.97 -15.98 4.53
CA HIS A 73 -9.10 -15.11 5.69
C HIS A 73 -8.09 -15.56 6.74
N GLY A 74 -8.00 -14.77 7.82
CA GLY A 74 -7.14 -15.11 8.93
C GLY A 74 -5.67 -15.09 8.58
N GLU A 75 -4.98 -16.17 8.93
CA GLU A 75 -3.52 -16.22 8.76
C GLU A 75 -3.08 -16.24 7.32
N VAL A 76 -3.90 -16.79 6.43
CA VAL A 76 -3.56 -16.81 5.00
C VAL A 76 -3.43 -15.38 4.49
N VAL A 77 -4.40 -14.53 4.84
CA VAL A 77 -4.37 -13.13 4.41
C VAL A 77 -3.24 -12.38 5.07
N SER A 78 -3.01 -12.60 6.37
CA SER A 78 -1.94 -11.92 7.09
C SER A 78 -0.57 -12.28 6.52
N SER A 79 -0.35 -13.56 6.22
CA SER A 79 0.90 -14.00 5.61
C SER A 79 1.11 -13.37 4.24
N ALA A 80 0.07 -13.35 3.42
CA ALA A 80 0.15 -12.74 2.10
C ALA A 80 0.44 -11.25 2.20
N ALA A 81 -0.17 -10.57 3.18
CA ALA A 81 0.05 -9.13 3.36
C ALA A 81 1.51 -8.85 3.69
N VAL A 82 2.11 -9.63 4.58
CA VAL A 82 3.52 -9.45 4.93
C VAL A 82 4.42 -9.69 3.72
N ARG A 83 4.15 -10.74 2.96
CA ARG A 83 4.97 -11.06 1.80
C ARG A 83 4.87 -9.98 0.73
N LEU A 84 3.68 -9.46 0.50
CA LEU A 84 3.50 -8.38 -0.46
C LEU A 84 4.20 -7.12 0.01
N HIS A 85 4.04 -6.78 1.29
CA HIS A 85 4.70 -5.61 1.87
C HIS A 85 6.21 -5.70 1.69
N ASP A 86 6.79 -6.85 2.02
CA ASP A 86 8.23 -7.01 1.96
C ASP A 86 8.75 -6.93 0.52
N ALA A 87 8.02 -7.53 -0.41
CA ALA A 87 8.41 -7.46 -1.82
C ALA A 87 8.33 -6.02 -2.35
N LEU A 88 7.27 -5.31 -2.01
CA LEU A 88 7.13 -3.93 -2.45
C LEU A 88 8.20 -3.04 -1.85
N LEU A 89 8.54 -3.27 -0.58
CA LEU A 89 9.59 -2.48 0.07
C LEU A 89 10.95 -2.76 -0.56
N GLN A 90 11.23 -4.02 -0.87
CA GLN A 90 12.50 -4.39 -1.49
C GLN A 90 12.68 -3.74 -2.86
N TYR A 91 11.61 -3.62 -3.62
CA TYR A 91 11.68 -3.08 -4.98
C TYR A 91 11.10 -1.67 -5.09
N VAL A 92 11.03 -0.95 -3.98
CA VAL A 92 10.36 0.35 -3.93
C VAL A 92 11.00 1.36 -4.89
N ASP A 93 12.29 1.23 -5.18
CA ASP A 93 13.00 2.13 -6.07
C ASP A 93 13.26 1.52 -7.44
N ASP A 94 12.61 0.43 -7.76
CA ASP A 94 12.83 -0.27 -9.02
C ASP A 94 11.80 0.20 -10.04
N TRP A 95 12.28 0.63 -11.20
CA TRP A 95 11.43 1.08 -12.29
C TRP A 95 10.76 -0.06 -13.02
N ASP A 96 11.36 -1.25 -12.95
CA ASP A 96 10.93 -2.37 -13.77
C ASP A 96 9.76 -3.10 -13.10
N GLN A 97 8.57 -2.78 -13.56
CA GLN A 97 7.35 -3.39 -13.07
C GLN A 97 7.37 -4.91 -13.27
N SER A 98 7.99 -5.38 -14.33
CA SER A 98 8.07 -6.82 -14.60
C SER A 98 8.89 -7.54 -13.54
N THR A 99 9.97 -6.92 -13.06
CA THR A 99 10.78 -7.50 -11.99
C THR A 99 9.93 -7.66 -10.73
N LEU A 100 9.21 -6.63 -10.35
CA LEU A 100 8.36 -6.69 -9.18
C LEU A 100 7.31 -7.79 -9.31
N ILE A 101 6.63 -7.86 -10.44
CA ILE A 101 5.57 -8.83 -10.65
C ILE A 101 6.13 -10.25 -10.58
N ARG A 102 7.31 -10.48 -11.16
CA ARG A 102 7.93 -11.81 -11.08
C ARG A 102 8.25 -12.21 -9.64
N GLN A 103 8.64 -11.26 -8.83
CA GLN A 103 8.96 -11.56 -7.43
C GLN A 103 7.71 -11.85 -6.60
N LEU A 104 6.56 -11.34 -7.02
CA LEU A 104 5.30 -11.60 -6.32
C LEU A 104 4.72 -12.97 -6.65
N ASN A 105 5.13 -13.56 -7.76
CA ASN A 105 4.70 -14.90 -8.13
C ASN A 105 5.64 -15.97 -7.49
#